data_0eb153f8309ee2d50f93a21ad89172b8
#
_entry.id   0eb153f8309ee2d50f93a21ad89172b8
#
_cell.length_a   1.000
_cell.length_b   1.000
_cell.length_c   1.000
_cell.angle_alpha   90.00
_cell.angle_beta   90.00
_cell.angle_gamma   90.00
#
_symmetry.space_group_name_H-M   'P 1'
#
loop_
_entity.id
_entity.type
_entity.pdbx_description
1 polymer ?
#
loop_
_entity_poly.entity_id
_entity_poly.type
_entity_poly.pdbx_seq_one_letter_code
_entity_poly.pdbx_strand_id
1 'polypeptide(L)'
;MSASAQKNKEFYLHVCIMLALGLIVSLLPPFGQVTELGMKVFGVFVVLIYGWIFVDIFWVSVLGFVLLAMTGITTINAELALAFSDSTMLVIIFVTALAAGLDDLGLGDAIASYMLSRKIIIGRPWVLIVFLCLLGALMSIVGKNILGLLLIWNIVGSIAKLCGYEKKSALISFVCCMVAYCCFLPVLYVPFQSNMLLFGGIFKRGMPEVELLTGQFFIWGMLMIALTVAILLLLGKYVFRIDASRFNFSEEMCQEFANKKISKVTKVAIILLVIYIVILCLPAFLSKELPLVIFINKLGIIGWTIIYMSIFVLWRDEEGKPAMNLPRAFSKIQWPMMMLYGITIPLGEALSNADVGVMTTLAGWVTPVLDKLGVVGI
;
A
#
# COMPACT_ATOMS: atom_id res chain seq x y z
N MET A 1 38.33 -13.10 6.88
CA MET A 1 37.30 -12.30 7.56
C MET A 1 35.99 -13.08 7.49
N SER A 2 35.26 -13.21 8.58
CA SER A 2 33.96 -13.89 8.54
C SER A 2 32.97 -13.07 7.69
N ALA A 3 32.02 -13.72 7.01
CA ALA A 3 30.98 -13.06 6.20
C ALA A 3 30.20 -11.99 7.00
N SER A 4 30.05 -12.17 8.30
CA SER A 4 29.49 -11.19 9.23
C SER A 4 30.34 -9.92 9.37
N ALA A 5 31.67 -10.05 9.45
CA ALA A 5 32.57 -8.90 9.56
C ALA A 5 32.60 -8.06 8.27
N GLN A 6 32.48 -8.69 7.12
CA GLN A 6 32.41 -8.02 5.82
C GLN A 6 31.08 -7.24 5.69
N LYS A 7 29.94 -7.84 6.07
CA LYS A 7 28.63 -7.20 6.03
C LYS A 7 28.56 -5.97 6.96
N ASN A 8 29.17 -6.03 8.14
CA ASN A 8 29.26 -4.88 9.04
C ASN A 8 30.11 -3.76 8.44
N LYS A 9 31.22 -4.07 7.78
CA LYS A 9 32.08 -3.09 7.13
C LYS A 9 31.36 -2.36 5.99
N GLU A 10 30.59 -3.06 5.17
CA GLU A 10 29.77 -2.48 4.10
C GLU A 10 28.68 -1.55 4.68
N PHE A 11 28.02 -1.97 5.75
CA PHE A 11 27.01 -1.13 6.43
C PHE A 11 27.61 0.19 6.91
N TYR A 12 28.72 0.16 7.66
CA TYR A 12 29.37 1.39 8.15
C TYR A 12 29.90 2.26 7.01
N LEU A 13 30.37 1.65 5.91
CA LEU A 13 30.78 2.39 4.73
C LEU A 13 29.62 3.19 4.13
N HIS A 14 28.44 2.57 3.96
CA HIS A 14 27.26 3.26 3.44
C HIS A 14 26.77 4.35 4.39
N VAL A 15 26.83 4.15 5.71
CA VAL A 15 26.52 5.19 6.71
C VAL A 15 27.48 6.38 6.57
N CYS A 16 28.77 6.14 6.45
CA CYS A 16 29.75 7.21 6.26
C CYS A 16 29.52 7.97 4.94
N ILE A 17 29.25 7.25 3.83
CA ILE A 17 28.95 7.86 2.53
C ILE A 17 27.67 8.71 2.62
N MET A 18 26.62 8.20 3.25
CA MET A 18 25.35 8.89 3.45
C MET A 18 25.55 10.24 4.15
N LEU A 19 26.26 10.24 5.30
CA LEU A 19 26.50 11.45 6.06
C LEU A 19 27.46 12.41 5.34
N ALA A 20 28.48 11.89 4.68
CA ALA A 20 29.40 12.69 3.89
C ALA A 20 28.71 13.37 2.70
N LEU A 21 27.86 12.65 1.97
CA LEU A 21 27.08 13.22 0.87
C LEU A 21 26.17 14.37 1.35
N GLY A 22 25.47 14.16 2.46
CA GLY A 22 24.61 15.20 3.03
C GLY A 22 25.40 16.44 3.47
N LEU A 23 26.55 16.24 4.11
CA LEU A 23 27.44 17.33 4.52
C LEU A 23 28.00 18.07 3.30
N ILE A 24 28.49 17.35 2.30
CA ILE A 24 29.01 17.95 1.05
C ILE A 24 27.92 18.80 0.40
N VAL A 25 26.72 18.27 0.23
CA VAL A 25 25.60 19.01 -0.39
C VAL A 25 25.23 20.24 0.42
N SER A 26 25.21 20.14 1.76
CA SER A 26 24.90 21.27 2.65
C SER A 26 25.94 22.39 2.60
N LEU A 27 27.18 22.10 2.19
CA LEU A 27 28.27 23.06 2.08
C LEU A 27 28.47 23.62 0.67
N LEU A 28 27.77 23.08 -0.35
CA LEU A 28 27.84 23.60 -1.71
C LEU A 28 27.23 25.01 -1.76
N PRO A 29 27.76 25.87 -2.67
CA PRO A 29 27.19 27.19 -2.88
C PRO A 29 25.72 27.10 -3.37
N PRO A 30 24.84 27.99 -2.92
CA PRO A 30 23.48 28.05 -3.38
C PRO A 30 23.40 28.19 -4.92
N PHE A 31 22.36 27.57 -5.52
CA PHE A 31 22.10 27.63 -6.95
C PHE A 31 20.67 28.03 -7.23
N GLY A 32 20.44 28.72 -8.36
CA GLY A 32 19.10 29.19 -8.74
C GLY A 32 18.53 30.15 -7.69
N GLN A 33 17.39 29.80 -7.12
CA GLN A 33 16.76 30.51 -5.99
C GLN A 33 16.91 29.79 -4.64
N VAL A 34 17.68 28.70 -4.59
CA VAL A 34 17.96 27.97 -3.36
C VAL A 34 18.84 28.82 -2.45
N THR A 35 18.49 28.94 -1.19
CA THR A 35 19.25 29.69 -0.18
C THR A 35 20.27 28.78 0.52
N GLU A 36 21.14 29.36 1.39
CA GLU A 36 22.04 28.55 2.25
C GLU A 36 21.26 27.59 3.16
N LEU A 37 20.11 28.03 3.69
CA LEU A 37 19.20 27.19 4.46
C LEU A 37 18.64 26.08 3.55
N GLY A 38 18.30 26.42 2.30
CA GLY A 38 17.85 25.49 1.31
C GLY A 38 18.86 24.40 1.00
N MET A 39 20.14 24.72 0.92
CA MET A 39 21.20 23.72 0.71
C MET A 39 21.33 22.76 1.89
N LYS A 40 21.15 23.23 3.14
CA LYS A 40 21.13 22.34 4.31
C LYS A 40 19.96 21.39 4.28
N VAL A 41 18.74 21.88 4.00
CA VAL A 41 17.54 21.04 3.86
C VAL A 41 17.68 20.05 2.70
N PHE A 42 18.24 20.47 1.58
CA PHE A 42 18.51 19.60 0.44
C PHE A 42 19.56 18.54 0.79
N GLY A 43 20.56 18.87 1.59
CA GLY A 43 21.52 17.90 2.14
C GLY A 43 20.84 16.81 2.96
N VAL A 44 19.87 17.16 3.81
CA VAL A 44 19.07 16.20 4.59
C VAL A 44 18.24 15.30 3.64
N PHE A 45 17.63 15.88 2.61
CA PHE A 45 16.90 15.11 1.60
C PHE A 45 17.79 14.05 0.91
N VAL A 46 19.02 14.40 0.54
CA VAL A 46 19.97 13.46 -0.06
C VAL A 46 20.39 12.37 0.92
N VAL A 47 20.62 12.71 2.20
CA VAL A 47 20.88 11.73 3.27
C VAL A 47 19.76 10.71 3.35
N LEU A 48 18.52 11.17 3.40
CA LEU A 48 17.36 10.31 3.54
C LEU A 48 17.20 9.37 2.34
N ILE A 49 17.28 9.89 1.12
CA ILE A 49 17.15 9.05 -0.09
C ILE A 49 18.25 7.99 -0.14
N TYR A 50 19.51 8.39 0.02
CA TYR A 50 20.62 7.44 0.01
C TYR A 50 20.49 6.41 1.12
N GLY A 51 20.14 6.87 2.32
CA GLY A 51 19.99 6.02 3.50
C GLY A 51 18.87 5.00 3.36
N TRP A 52 17.71 5.38 2.80
CA TRP A 52 16.59 4.48 2.55
C TRP A 52 16.92 3.38 1.53
N ILE A 53 17.78 3.67 0.56
CA ILE A 53 18.19 2.71 -0.48
C ILE A 53 19.26 1.75 0.02
N PHE A 54 20.28 2.26 0.75
CA PHE A 54 21.51 1.51 1.00
C PHE A 54 21.77 1.15 2.47
N VAL A 55 21.02 1.74 3.41
CA VAL A 55 21.25 1.53 4.85
C VAL A 55 20.06 0.89 5.53
N ASP A 56 19.03 1.67 5.89
CA ASP A 56 17.84 1.18 6.59
C ASP A 56 16.72 2.22 6.56
N ILE A 57 15.49 1.79 6.29
CA ILE A 57 14.36 2.70 6.18
C ILE A 57 13.96 3.28 7.54
N PHE A 58 13.94 2.46 8.60
CA PHE A 58 13.43 2.88 9.92
C PHE A 58 14.40 3.82 10.61
N TRP A 59 15.64 3.36 10.80
CA TRP A 59 16.67 4.14 11.51
C TRP A 59 16.98 5.47 10.83
N VAL A 60 17.13 5.45 9.51
CA VAL A 60 17.42 6.66 8.72
C VAL A 60 16.26 7.66 8.80
N SER A 61 15.01 7.19 8.79
CA SER A 61 13.85 8.07 8.95
C SER A 61 13.82 8.74 10.34
N VAL A 62 14.13 7.98 11.40
CA VAL A 62 14.23 8.54 12.75
C VAL A 62 15.37 9.55 12.86
N LEU A 63 16.53 9.24 12.27
CA LEU A 63 17.66 10.17 12.20
C LEU A 63 17.30 11.45 11.44
N GLY A 64 16.46 11.34 10.42
CA GLY A 64 16.00 12.45 9.59
C GLY A 64 15.39 13.60 10.37
N PHE A 65 14.58 13.32 11.41
CA PHE A 65 14.03 14.36 12.30
C PHE A 65 15.14 15.16 12.99
N VAL A 66 16.18 14.47 13.44
CA VAL A 66 17.33 15.17 14.10
C VAL A 66 18.08 16.02 13.06
N LEU A 67 18.37 15.47 11.90
CA LEU A 67 19.10 16.17 10.85
C LEU A 67 18.34 17.40 10.34
N LEU A 68 17.02 17.28 10.19
CA LEU A 68 16.17 18.39 9.74
C LEU A 68 16.13 19.51 10.81
N ALA A 69 15.97 19.16 12.07
CA ALA A 69 16.04 20.14 13.17
C ALA A 69 17.41 20.84 13.26
N MET A 70 18.51 20.12 12.96
CA MET A 70 19.85 20.69 12.91
C MET A 70 20.06 21.72 11.79
N THR A 71 19.22 21.76 10.77
CA THR A 71 19.27 22.80 9.73
C THR A 71 18.87 24.17 10.27
N GLY A 72 18.13 24.21 11.39
CA GLY A 72 17.61 25.42 12.01
C GLY A 72 16.27 25.92 11.42
N ILE A 73 15.65 25.17 10.47
CA ILE A 73 14.37 25.55 9.88
C ILE A 73 13.21 25.35 10.86
N THR A 74 13.34 24.36 11.74
CA THR A 74 12.31 23.98 12.71
C THR A 74 12.93 23.33 13.95
N THR A 75 12.13 22.89 14.89
CA THR A 75 12.56 22.16 16.08
C THR A 75 12.06 20.72 16.03
N ILE A 76 12.78 19.80 16.67
CA ILE A 76 12.40 18.38 16.69
C ILE A 76 10.98 18.16 17.25
N ASN A 77 10.56 18.95 18.24
CA ASN A 77 9.21 18.86 18.80
C ASN A 77 8.14 19.30 17.80
N ALA A 78 8.40 20.36 17.03
CA ALA A 78 7.48 20.84 15.99
C ALA A 78 7.37 19.82 14.84
N GLU A 79 8.48 19.22 14.44
CA GLU A 79 8.50 18.19 13.39
C GLU A 79 7.73 16.94 13.79
N LEU A 80 7.97 16.44 15.01
CA LEU A 80 7.25 15.29 15.53
C LEU A 80 5.75 15.61 15.73
N ALA A 81 5.43 16.79 16.24
CA ALA A 81 4.04 17.24 16.35
C ALA A 81 3.36 17.26 14.96
N LEU A 82 4.02 17.84 13.95
CA LEU A 82 3.51 17.90 12.59
C LEU A 82 3.32 16.50 12.00
N ALA A 83 4.28 15.59 12.15
CA ALA A 83 4.21 14.22 11.66
C ALA A 83 3.06 13.43 12.30
N PHE A 84 2.95 13.47 13.64
CA PHE A 84 1.96 12.67 14.38
C PHE A 84 0.59 13.34 14.53
N SER A 85 0.44 14.64 14.26
CA SER A 85 -0.87 15.29 14.15
C SER A 85 -1.50 15.15 12.78
N ASP A 86 -0.75 14.65 11.79
CA ASP A 86 -1.26 14.45 10.46
C ASP A 86 -2.37 13.38 10.43
N SER A 87 -3.53 13.75 9.89
CA SER A 87 -4.68 12.86 9.84
C SER A 87 -4.42 11.57 9.05
N THR A 88 -3.59 11.65 8.01
CA THR A 88 -3.23 10.48 7.19
C THR A 88 -2.36 9.51 7.97
N MET A 89 -1.40 10.03 8.74
CA MET A 89 -0.56 9.21 9.63
C MET A 89 -1.41 8.41 10.62
N LEU A 90 -2.35 9.07 11.27
CA LEU A 90 -3.27 8.41 12.22
C LEU A 90 -4.16 7.38 11.52
N VAL A 91 -4.73 7.70 10.35
CA VAL A 91 -5.53 6.74 9.57
C VAL A 91 -4.70 5.50 9.23
N ILE A 92 -3.46 5.66 8.77
CA ILE A 92 -2.60 4.53 8.41
C ILE A 92 -2.33 3.64 9.64
N ILE A 93 -2.07 4.22 10.82
CA ILE A 93 -1.89 3.46 12.07
C ILE A 93 -3.10 2.58 12.37
N PHE A 94 -4.30 3.16 12.40
CA PHE A 94 -5.51 2.41 12.75
C PHE A 94 -5.89 1.39 11.68
N VAL A 95 -5.75 1.72 10.41
CA VAL A 95 -6.10 0.81 9.31
C VAL A 95 -5.11 -0.35 9.18
N THR A 96 -3.81 -0.13 9.40
CA THR A 96 -2.83 -1.23 9.40
C THR A 96 -3.03 -2.16 10.61
N ALA A 97 -3.41 -1.62 11.77
CA ALA A 97 -3.80 -2.42 12.93
C ALA A 97 -5.07 -3.24 12.63
N LEU A 98 -6.09 -2.64 11.97
CA LEU A 98 -7.27 -3.36 11.52
C LEU A 98 -6.90 -4.51 10.58
N ALA A 99 -6.09 -4.26 9.54
CA ALA A 99 -5.66 -5.28 8.59
C ALA A 99 -4.95 -6.45 9.29
N ALA A 100 -4.08 -6.16 10.27
CA ALA A 100 -3.42 -7.17 11.09
C ALA A 100 -4.40 -7.97 11.96
N GLY A 101 -5.41 -7.31 12.53
CA GLY A 101 -6.48 -7.98 13.29
C GLY A 101 -7.35 -8.88 12.42
N LEU A 102 -7.70 -8.45 11.21
CA LEU A 102 -8.44 -9.24 10.23
C LEU A 102 -7.63 -10.47 9.78
N ASP A 103 -6.32 -10.33 9.73
CA ASP A 103 -5.42 -11.46 9.46
C ASP A 103 -5.52 -12.54 10.52
N ASP A 104 -5.48 -12.15 11.78
CA ASP A 104 -5.63 -13.08 12.91
C ASP A 104 -6.99 -13.79 12.92
N LEU A 105 -8.03 -13.18 12.33
CA LEU A 105 -9.35 -13.80 12.12
C LEU A 105 -9.39 -14.77 10.92
N GLY A 106 -8.29 -14.93 10.17
CA GLY A 106 -8.21 -15.87 9.05
C GLY A 106 -9.02 -15.44 7.82
N LEU A 107 -9.23 -14.13 7.61
CA LEU A 107 -10.00 -13.64 6.46
C LEU A 107 -9.41 -14.08 5.12
N GLY A 108 -8.08 -14.02 4.97
CA GLY A 108 -7.43 -14.41 3.73
C GLY A 108 -7.68 -15.86 3.37
N ASP A 109 -7.52 -16.76 4.35
CA ASP A 109 -7.76 -18.19 4.16
C ASP A 109 -9.23 -18.48 3.83
N ALA A 110 -10.15 -17.75 4.45
CA ALA A 110 -11.58 -17.90 4.19
C ALA A 110 -11.95 -17.46 2.75
N ILE A 111 -11.41 -16.34 2.28
CA ILE A 111 -11.62 -15.84 0.92
C ILE A 111 -11.02 -16.84 -0.09
N ALA A 112 -9.80 -17.33 0.14
CA ALA A 112 -9.17 -18.33 -0.70
C ALA A 112 -9.99 -19.61 -0.78
N SER A 113 -10.43 -20.15 0.36
CA SER A 113 -11.25 -21.35 0.44
C SER A 113 -12.58 -21.17 -0.28
N TYR A 114 -13.26 -20.03 -0.07
CA TYR A 114 -14.52 -19.74 -0.76
C TYR A 114 -14.36 -19.65 -2.27
N MET A 115 -13.32 -19.01 -2.77
CA MET A 115 -13.08 -18.82 -4.21
C MET A 115 -12.69 -20.15 -4.87
N LEU A 116 -11.75 -20.89 -4.28
CA LEU A 116 -11.18 -22.09 -4.87
C LEU A 116 -12.04 -23.35 -4.68
N SER A 117 -13.08 -23.30 -3.84
CA SER A 117 -14.07 -24.37 -3.70
C SER A 117 -15.15 -24.38 -4.77
N ARG A 118 -15.10 -23.46 -5.75
CA ARG A 118 -16.16 -23.33 -6.77
C ARG A 118 -15.97 -24.34 -7.92
N LYS A 119 -16.96 -25.20 -8.16
CA LYS A 119 -16.95 -26.20 -9.23
C LYS A 119 -16.79 -25.61 -10.64
N ILE A 120 -17.11 -24.31 -10.84
CA ILE A 120 -17.01 -23.62 -12.13
C ILE A 120 -15.57 -23.56 -12.69
N ILE A 121 -14.56 -23.67 -11.83
CA ILE A 121 -13.14 -23.60 -12.22
C ILE A 121 -12.61 -24.96 -12.72
N ILE A 122 -13.29 -26.07 -12.40
CA ILE A 122 -12.88 -27.41 -12.77
C ILE A 122 -13.00 -27.59 -14.30
N GLY A 123 -11.93 -28.05 -14.95
CA GLY A 123 -11.89 -28.26 -16.40
C GLY A 123 -11.88 -26.99 -17.25
N ARG A 124 -11.78 -25.80 -16.66
CA ARG A 124 -11.84 -24.51 -17.36
C ARG A 124 -10.64 -23.62 -17.05
N PRO A 125 -9.49 -23.81 -17.73
CA PRO A 125 -8.23 -23.14 -17.38
C PRO A 125 -8.32 -21.61 -17.40
N TRP A 126 -8.97 -21.00 -18.37
CA TRP A 126 -9.12 -19.55 -18.44
C TRP A 126 -10.02 -18.98 -17.33
N VAL A 127 -11.05 -19.73 -16.93
CA VAL A 127 -11.90 -19.37 -15.79
C VAL A 127 -11.10 -19.45 -14.49
N LEU A 128 -10.26 -20.48 -14.34
CA LEU A 128 -9.35 -20.62 -13.21
C LEU A 128 -8.40 -19.40 -13.11
N ILE A 129 -7.80 -18.97 -14.23
CA ILE A 129 -6.92 -17.79 -14.25
C ILE A 129 -7.68 -16.53 -13.79
N VAL A 130 -8.91 -16.32 -14.26
CA VAL A 130 -9.75 -15.20 -13.80
C VAL A 130 -10.00 -15.29 -12.30
N PHE A 131 -10.32 -16.48 -11.77
CA PHE A 131 -10.54 -16.68 -10.34
C PHE A 131 -9.29 -16.41 -9.51
N LEU A 132 -8.10 -16.81 -9.99
CA LEU A 132 -6.83 -16.49 -9.33
C LEU A 132 -6.54 -15.00 -9.33
N CYS A 133 -6.84 -14.29 -10.42
CA CYS A 133 -6.75 -12.82 -10.50
C CYS A 133 -7.72 -12.13 -9.52
N LEU A 134 -8.97 -12.57 -9.48
CA LEU A 134 -9.98 -12.05 -8.54
C LEU A 134 -9.57 -12.33 -7.09
N LEU A 135 -9.04 -13.52 -6.80
CA LEU A 135 -8.51 -13.83 -5.48
C LEU A 135 -7.37 -12.88 -5.10
N GLY A 136 -6.44 -12.60 -6.04
CA GLY A 136 -5.38 -11.64 -5.84
C GLY A 136 -5.89 -10.24 -5.52
N ALA A 137 -6.89 -9.76 -6.26
CA ALA A 137 -7.52 -8.46 -6.02
C ALA A 137 -8.22 -8.40 -4.65
N LEU A 138 -8.96 -9.45 -4.27
CA LEU A 138 -9.61 -9.54 -2.96
C LEU A 138 -8.59 -9.58 -1.81
N MET A 139 -7.48 -10.33 -1.97
CA MET A 139 -6.40 -10.33 -0.99
C MET A 139 -5.77 -8.94 -0.83
N SER A 140 -5.62 -8.22 -1.94
CA SER A 140 -5.12 -6.84 -1.94
C SER A 140 -6.06 -5.91 -1.17
N ILE A 141 -7.37 -6.00 -1.40
CA ILE A 141 -8.39 -5.21 -0.69
C ILE A 141 -8.32 -5.43 0.83
N VAL A 142 -8.08 -6.66 1.27
CA VAL A 142 -7.93 -7.01 2.70
C VAL A 142 -6.55 -6.62 3.27
N GLY A 143 -5.66 -6.04 2.47
CA GLY A 143 -4.31 -5.63 2.90
C GLY A 143 -3.28 -6.76 2.91
N LYS A 144 -3.56 -7.87 2.22
CA LYS A 144 -2.70 -9.06 2.15
C LYS A 144 -2.07 -9.26 0.77
N ASN A 145 -1.67 -8.20 0.12
CA ASN A 145 -1.14 -8.24 -1.23
C ASN A 145 0.07 -9.19 -1.39
N ILE A 146 1.10 -9.09 -0.53
CA ILE A 146 2.30 -9.94 -0.59
C ILE A 146 1.97 -11.39 -0.19
N LEU A 147 1.26 -11.58 0.92
CA LEU A 147 0.89 -12.92 1.39
C LEU A 147 -0.06 -13.60 0.41
N GLY A 148 -1.03 -12.85 -0.16
CA GLY A 148 -1.93 -13.31 -1.21
C GLY A 148 -1.18 -13.73 -2.46
N LEU A 149 -0.21 -12.93 -2.89
CA LEU A 149 0.65 -13.26 -4.03
C LEU A 149 1.40 -14.58 -3.82
N LEU A 150 2.07 -14.74 -2.67
CA LEU A 150 2.81 -15.96 -2.35
C LEU A 150 1.90 -17.18 -2.25
N LEU A 151 0.72 -17.05 -1.63
CA LEU A 151 -0.28 -18.11 -1.57
C LEU A 151 -0.70 -18.55 -2.97
N ILE A 152 -1.09 -17.59 -3.82
CA ILE A 152 -1.59 -17.90 -5.16
C ILE A 152 -0.46 -18.46 -6.04
N TRP A 153 0.76 -17.94 -5.93
CA TRP A 153 1.91 -18.49 -6.67
C TRP A 153 2.22 -19.94 -6.27
N ASN A 154 2.09 -20.29 -4.98
CA ASN A 154 2.22 -21.66 -4.51
C ASN A 154 1.13 -22.57 -5.12
N ILE A 155 -0.12 -22.08 -5.20
CA ILE A 155 -1.22 -22.81 -5.82
C ILE A 155 -0.95 -23.00 -7.32
N VAL A 156 -0.56 -21.92 -8.04
CA VAL A 156 -0.18 -21.97 -9.45
C VAL A 156 0.97 -22.97 -9.68
N GLY A 157 2.00 -22.93 -8.82
CA GLY A 157 3.13 -23.85 -8.88
C GLY A 157 2.74 -25.32 -8.66
N SER A 158 1.80 -25.57 -7.74
CA SER A 158 1.27 -26.92 -7.47
C SER A 158 0.47 -27.44 -8.67
N ILE A 159 -0.42 -26.63 -9.23
CA ILE A 159 -1.20 -26.97 -10.44
C ILE A 159 -0.25 -27.23 -11.62
N ALA A 160 0.73 -26.35 -11.83
CA ALA A 160 1.72 -26.48 -12.88
C ALA A 160 2.48 -27.80 -12.81
N LYS A 161 2.92 -28.18 -11.61
CA LYS A 161 3.64 -29.43 -11.36
C LYS A 161 2.77 -30.65 -11.65
N LEU A 162 1.50 -30.64 -11.21
CA LEU A 162 0.55 -31.74 -11.45
C LEU A 162 0.20 -31.86 -12.94
N CYS A 163 0.11 -30.75 -13.67
CA CYS A 163 -0.20 -30.71 -15.08
C CYS A 163 1.04 -30.87 -16.00
N GLY A 164 2.24 -31.08 -15.43
CA GLY A 164 3.46 -31.29 -16.20
C GLY A 164 4.02 -30.04 -16.90
N TYR A 165 3.70 -28.83 -16.40
CA TYR A 165 4.31 -27.60 -16.90
C TYR A 165 5.66 -27.34 -16.24
N GLU A 166 6.61 -26.87 -17.04
CA GLU A 166 7.86 -26.33 -16.51
C GLU A 166 7.64 -25.00 -15.80
N LYS A 167 8.44 -24.73 -14.75
CA LYS A 167 8.35 -23.46 -13.97
C LYS A 167 8.53 -22.21 -14.82
N LYS A 168 9.26 -22.30 -15.94
CA LYS A 168 9.54 -21.19 -16.88
C LYS A 168 8.64 -21.22 -18.12
N SER A 169 7.57 -22.00 -18.13
CA SER A 169 6.65 -22.01 -19.27
C SER A 169 5.97 -20.64 -19.45
N ALA A 170 5.65 -20.29 -20.70
CA ALA A 170 5.00 -19.02 -21.03
C ALA A 170 3.67 -18.85 -20.27
N LEU A 171 2.88 -19.95 -20.12
CA LEU A 171 1.64 -19.91 -19.36
C LEU A 171 1.87 -19.54 -17.88
N ILE A 172 2.80 -20.23 -17.22
CA ILE A 172 3.05 -20.01 -15.77
C ILE A 172 3.57 -18.59 -15.52
N SER A 173 4.50 -18.11 -16.36
CA SER A 173 4.99 -16.74 -16.31
C SER A 173 3.85 -15.74 -16.50
N PHE A 174 2.99 -15.96 -17.50
CA PHE A 174 1.82 -15.13 -17.76
C PHE A 174 0.86 -15.08 -16.56
N VAL A 175 0.47 -16.24 -16.01
CA VAL A 175 -0.43 -16.32 -14.86
C VAL A 175 0.18 -15.65 -13.64
N CYS A 176 1.46 -15.89 -13.36
CA CYS A 176 2.16 -15.25 -12.23
C CYS A 176 2.21 -13.72 -12.37
N CYS A 177 2.46 -13.18 -13.56
CA CYS A 177 2.43 -11.74 -13.82
C CYS A 177 1.02 -11.16 -13.65
N MET A 178 -0.01 -11.83 -14.18
CA MET A 178 -1.41 -11.42 -14.05
C MET A 178 -1.84 -11.36 -12.58
N VAL A 179 -1.51 -12.38 -11.79
CA VAL A 179 -1.80 -12.44 -10.36
C VAL A 179 -1.06 -11.34 -9.61
N ALA A 180 0.22 -11.11 -9.92
CA ALA A 180 1.00 -10.03 -9.31
C ALA A 180 0.35 -8.66 -9.58
N TYR A 181 -0.04 -8.38 -10.81
CA TYR A 181 -0.78 -7.19 -11.18
C TYR A 181 -2.04 -7.01 -10.32
N CYS A 182 -2.85 -8.06 -10.18
CA CYS A 182 -4.08 -8.03 -9.39
C CYS A 182 -3.84 -7.93 -7.88
N CYS A 183 -2.69 -8.41 -7.37
CA CYS A 183 -2.34 -8.28 -5.96
C CYS A 183 -1.82 -6.89 -5.60
N PHE A 184 -1.19 -6.15 -6.50
CA PHE A 184 -0.54 -4.89 -6.16
C PHE A 184 -1.33 -3.65 -6.58
N LEU A 185 -2.04 -3.65 -7.70
CA LEU A 185 -2.72 -2.45 -8.18
C LEU A 185 -3.93 -2.01 -7.34
N PRO A 186 -4.78 -2.91 -6.80
CA PRO A 186 -5.90 -2.47 -5.98
C PRO A 186 -5.48 -1.66 -4.75
N VAL A 187 -4.27 -1.88 -4.21
CA VAL A 187 -3.72 -1.11 -3.08
C VAL A 187 -3.67 0.40 -3.36
N LEU A 188 -3.53 0.79 -4.63
CA LEU A 188 -3.46 2.21 -5.04
C LEU A 188 -4.84 2.89 -5.07
N TYR A 189 -5.92 2.12 -5.13
CA TYR A 189 -7.27 2.65 -5.32
C TYR A 189 -8.19 2.43 -4.12
N VAL A 190 -7.89 1.45 -3.28
CA VAL A 190 -8.72 1.14 -2.11
C VAL A 190 -8.61 2.27 -1.07
N PRO A 191 -9.72 2.94 -0.67
CA PRO A 191 -9.69 4.18 0.12
C PRO A 191 -9.01 4.08 1.48
N PHE A 192 -8.95 2.89 2.06
CA PHE A 192 -8.37 2.64 3.37
C PHE A 192 -7.02 1.91 3.31
N GLN A 193 -6.42 1.75 2.13
CA GLN A 193 -5.07 1.19 2.00
C GLN A 193 -4.01 2.27 2.18
N SER A 194 -2.89 1.90 2.83
CA SER A 194 -1.82 2.85 3.17
C SER A 194 -1.31 3.64 1.97
N ASN A 195 -1.17 3.02 0.80
CA ASN A 195 -0.67 3.72 -0.39
C ASN A 195 -1.67 4.77 -0.91
N MET A 196 -2.98 4.44 -0.90
CA MET A 196 -4.01 5.41 -1.28
C MET A 196 -4.10 6.56 -0.27
N LEU A 197 -3.97 6.25 1.02
CA LEU A 197 -3.95 7.26 2.08
C LEU A 197 -2.73 8.17 1.97
N LEU A 198 -1.54 7.61 1.70
CA LEU A 198 -0.32 8.38 1.42
C LEU A 198 -0.52 9.31 0.23
N PHE A 199 -0.99 8.77 -0.89
CA PHE A 199 -1.27 9.56 -2.09
C PHE A 199 -2.27 10.68 -1.80
N GLY A 200 -3.40 10.36 -1.15
CA GLY A 200 -4.42 11.33 -0.79
C GLY A 200 -3.92 12.42 0.16
N GLY A 201 -3.05 12.08 1.12
CA GLY A 201 -2.42 13.04 2.02
C GLY A 201 -1.49 14.01 1.30
N ILE A 202 -0.63 13.50 0.40
CA ILE A 202 0.26 14.32 -0.43
C ILE A 202 -0.54 15.20 -1.39
N PHE A 203 -1.55 14.62 -2.05
CA PHE A 203 -2.42 15.34 -2.99
C PHE A 203 -3.13 16.52 -2.31
N LYS A 204 -3.73 16.28 -1.13
CA LYS A 204 -4.43 17.33 -0.38
C LYS A 204 -3.51 18.48 0.06
N ARG A 205 -2.24 18.20 0.32
CA ARG A 205 -1.26 19.25 0.65
C ARG A 205 -0.82 20.04 -0.57
N GLY A 206 -0.58 19.34 -1.70
CA GLY A 206 -0.17 19.98 -2.95
C GLY A 206 -1.29 20.78 -3.64
N MET A 207 -2.54 20.33 -3.47
CA MET A 207 -3.73 20.90 -4.11
C MET A 207 -4.89 21.01 -3.09
N PRO A 208 -4.81 21.90 -2.09
CA PRO A 208 -5.83 22.01 -1.04
C PRO A 208 -7.21 22.42 -1.55
N GLU A 209 -7.27 23.14 -2.67
CA GLU A 209 -8.51 23.58 -3.33
C GLU A 209 -9.25 22.44 -4.06
N VAL A 210 -8.56 21.34 -4.36
CA VAL A 210 -9.11 20.22 -5.13
C VAL A 210 -9.52 19.09 -4.19
N GLU A 211 -10.80 18.72 -4.24
CA GLU A 211 -11.32 17.59 -3.44
C GLU A 211 -11.07 16.27 -4.16
N LEU A 212 -10.26 15.39 -3.58
CA LEU A 212 -10.09 14.03 -4.06
C LEU A 212 -11.30 13.17 -3.68
N LEU A 213 -12.17 12.87 -4.64
CA LEU A 213 -13.34 12.01 -4.45
C LEU A 213 -12.91 10.53 -4.40
N THR A 214 -12.40 10.11 -3.24
CA THR A 214 -11.78 8.77 -3.04
C THR A 214 -12.66 7.61 -3.45
N GLY A 215 -14.00 7.71 -3.24
CA GLY A 215 -14.94 6.66 -3.66
C GLY A 215 -15.06 6.54 -5.17
N GLN A 216 -15.11 7.66 -5.91
CA GLN A 216 -15.10 7.65 -7.37
C GLN A 216 -13.77 7.13 -7.90
N PHE A 217 -12.65 7.58 -7.31
CA PHE A 217 -11.32 7.12 -7.67
C PHE A 217 -11.18 5.60 -7.47
N PHE A 218 -11.73 5.04 -6.39
CA PHE A 218 -11.80 3.61 -6.17
C PHE A 218 -12.54 2.88 -7.29
N ILE A 219 -13.74 3.34 -7.66
CA ILE A 219 -14.53 2.66 -8.69
C ILE A 219 -13.84 2.73 -10.04
N TRP A 220 -13.35 3.90 -10.45
CA TRP A 220 -12.60 4.04 -11.69
C TRP A 220 -11.34 3.17 -11.70
N GLY A 221 -10.61 3.12 -10.59
CA GLY A 221 -9.45 2.24 -10.45
C GLY A 221 -9.81 0.77 -10.61
N MET A 222 -10.88 0.30 -9.97
CA MET A 222 -11.33 -1.08 -10.08
C MET A 222 -11.80 -1.42 -11.51
N LEU A 223 -12.48 -0.50 -12.17
CA LEU A 223 -12.88 -0.66 -13.59
C LEU A 223 -11.65 -0.75 -14.51
N MET A 224 -10.64 0.10 -14.31
CA MET A 224 -9.40 0.07 -15.09
C MET A 224 -8.62 -1.22 -14.87
N ILE A 225 -8.56 -1.73 -13.64
CA ILE A 225 -7.94 -3.04 -13.34
C ILE A 225 -8.70 -4.15 -14.06
N ALA A 226 -10.04 -4.17 -13.96
CA ALA A 226 -10.86 -5.19 -14.61
C ALA A 226 -10.70 -5.16 -16.14
N LEU A 227 -10.70 -3.97 -16.74
CA LEU A 227 -10.48 -3.77 -18.17
C LEU A 227 -9.09 -4.26 -18.61
N THR A 228 -8.05 -3.88 -17.87
CA THR A 228 -6.68 -4.32 -18.17
C THR A 228 -6.53 -5.83 -18.06
N VAL A 229 -7.11 -6.46 -17.02
CA VAL A 229 -7.12 -7.92 -16.87
C VAL A 229 -7.83 -8.56 -18.05
N ALA A 230 -8.99 -8.04 -18.46
CA ALA A 230 -9.73 -8.55 -19.61
C ALA A 230 -8.90 -8.47 -20.92
N ILE A 231 -8.29 -7.32 -21.17
CA ILE A 231 -7.41 -7.09 -22.33
C ILE A 231 -6.23 -8.07 -22.30
N LEU A 232 -5.54 -8.21 -21.19
CA LEU A 232 -4.39 -9.11 -21.06
C LEU A 232 -4.80 -10.58 -21.25
N LEU A 233 -5.96 -11.00 -20.74
CA LEU A 233 -6.50 -12.35 -20.96
C LEU A 233 -6.79 -12.59 -22.45
N LEU A 234 -7.40 -11.61 -23.12
CA LEU A 234 -7.68 -11.69 -24.55
C LEU A 234 -6.38 -11.76 -25.37
N LEU A 235 -5.39 -10.93 -25.04
CA LEU A 235 -4.07 -10.97 -25.66
C LEU A 235 -3.38 -12.32 -25.43
N GLY A 236 -3.39 -12.83 -24.20
CA GLY A 236 -2.83 -14.16 -23.86
C GLY A 236 -3.46 -15.28 -24.66
N LYS A 237 -4.80 -15.25 -24.78
CA LYS A 237 -5.56 -16.30 -25.45
C LYS A 237 -5.49 -16.23 -26.98
N TYR A 238 -5.66 -15.05 -27.58
CA TYR A 238 -5.86 -14.90 -29.02
C TYR A 238 -4.61 -14.40 -29.75
N VAL A 239 -3.80 -13.53 -29.16
CA VAL A 239 -2.59 -12.96 -29.78
C VAL A 239 -1.37 -13.81 -29.49
N PHE A 240 -1.07 -14.03 -28.21
CA PHE A 240 0.07 -14.86 -27.82
C PHE A 240 -0.21 -16.36 -27.92
N ARG A 241 -1.49 -16.76 -28.10
CA ARG A 241 -1.93 -18.15 -28.27
C ARG A 241 -1.33 -19.08 -27.21
N ILE A 242 -1.32 -18.61 -25.94
CA ILE A 242 -0.77 -19.38 -24.82
C ILE A 242 -1.62 -20.64 -24.63
N ASP A 243 -0.98 -21.81 -24.72
CA ASP A 243 -1.66 -23.09 -24.50
C ASP A 243 -1.89 -23.30 -22.99
N ALA A 244 -3.14 -23.17 -22.59
CA ALA A 244 -3.62 -23.43 -21.23
C ALA A 244 -4.38 -24.77 -21.11
N SER A 245 -4.43 -25.59 -22.14
CA SER A 245 -5.31 -26.78 -22.21
C SER A 245 -5.08 -27.77 -21.06
N ARG A 246 -3.84 -27.92 -20.61
CA ARG A 246 -3.46 -28.83 -19.53
C ARG A 246 -3.56 -28.17 -18.13
N PHE A 247 -3.72 -26.85 -18.05
CA PHE A 247 -3.77 -26.13 -16.77
C PHE A 247 -5.14 -26.28 -16.14
N ASN A 248 -5.33 -27.40 -15.44
CA ASN A 248 -6.62 -27.79 -14.90
C ASN A 248 -6.59 -27.91 -13.37
N PHE A 249 -7.65 -27.44 -12.73
CA PHE A 249 -7.89 -27.59 -11.30
C PHE A 249 -8.70 -28.86 -11.07
N SER A 250 -8.15 -29.80 -10.29
CA SER A 250 -8.80 -31.09 -10.04
C SER A 250 -9.97 -30.96 -9.07
N GLU A 251 -10.88 -31.96 -9.14
CA GLU A 251 -12.00 -32.02 -8.19
C GLU A 251 -11.51 -32.26 -6.76
N GLU A 252 -10.44 -33.02 -6.58
CA GLU A 252 -9.81 -33.26 -5.27
C GLU A 252 -9.29 -31.96 -4.64
N MET A 253 -8.59 -31.13 -5.44
CA MET A 253 -8.13 -29.81 -4.96
C MET A 253 -9.30 -28.91 -4.59
N CYS A 254 -10.38 -28.94 -5.38
CA CYS A 254 -11.59 -28.17 -5.08
C CYS A 254 -12.23 -28.62 -3.76
N GLN A 255 -12.28 -29.93 -3.50
CA GLN A 255 -12.82 -30.49 -2.24
C GLN A 255 -11.94 -30.17 -1.05
N GLU A 256 -10.61 -30.14 -1.19
CA GLU A 256 -9.69 -29.75 -0.12
C GLU A 256 -10.00 -28.33 0.38
N PHE A 257 -10.20 -27.40 -0.54
CA PHE A 257 -10.59 -26.02 -0.16
C PHE A 257 -12.03 -25.95 0.37
N ALA A 258 -12.96 -26.75 -0.14
CA ALA A 258 -14.35 -26.80 0.33
C ALA A 258 -14.47 -27.33 1.76
N ASN A 259 -13.60 -28.27 2.15
CA ASN A 259 -13.61 -28.89 3.49
C ASN A 259 -12.99 -28.01 4.57
N LYS A 260 -12.33 -26.90 4.22
CA LYS A 260 -11.77 -25.96 5.20
C LYS A 260 -12.91 -25.32 6.01
N LYS A 261 -12.96 -25.58 7.32
CA LYS A 261 -13.97 -24.99 8.21
C LYS A 261 -13.66 -23.52 8.45
N ILE A 262 -14.55 -22.64 7.97
CA ILE A 262 -14.49 -21.20 8.22
C ILE A 262 -15.26 -20.89 9.50
N SER A 263 -14.64 -20.21 10.46
CA SER A 263 -15.26 -19.87 11.73
C SER A 263 -16.46 -18.93 11.55
N LYS A 264 -17.41 -18.93 12.50
CA LYS A 264 -18.55 -18.00 12.49
C LYS A 264 -18.06 -16.54 12.55
N VAL A 265 -17.03 -16.29 13.37
CA VAL A 265 -16.43 -14.95 13.53
C VAL A 265 -15.85 -14.47 12.19
N THR A 266 -15.13 -15.32 11.46
CA THR A 266 -14.55 -14.97 10.16
C THR A 266 -15.63 -14.64 9.13
N LYS A 267 -16.74 -15.40 9.09
CA LYS A 267 -17.86 -15.10 8.18
C LYS A 267 -18.50 -13.75 8.47
N VAL A 268 -18.72 -13.44 9.73
CA VAL A 268 -19.25 -12.13 10.16
C VAL A 268 -18.23 -11.02 9.84
N ALA A 269 -16.94 -11.27 10.03
CA ALA A 269 -15.89 -10.31 9.68
C ALA A 269 -15.89 -9.96 8.19
N ILE A 270 -16.11 -10.92 7.29
CA ILE A 270 -16.25 -10.66 5.85
C ILE A 270 -17.47 -9.79 5.57
N ILE A 271 -18.64 -10.08 6.16
CA ILE A 271 -19.85 -9.30 5.95
C ILE A 271 -19.65 -7.87 6.45
N LEU A 272 -19.12 -7.70 7.65
CA LEU A 272 -18.85 -6.39 8.23
C LEU A 272 -17.79 -5.61 7.45
N LEU A 273 -16.80 -6.30 6.86
CA LEU A 273 -15.82 -5.64 6.00
C LEU A 273 -16.47 -5.07 4.73
N VAL A 274 -17.40 -5.80 4.11
CA VAL A 274 -18.16 -5.30 2.96
C VAL A 274 -18.99 -4.08 3.38
N ILE A 275 -19.68 -4.13 4.52
CA ILE A 275 -20.44 -3.00 5.06
C ILE A 275 -19.52 -1.80 5.32
N TYR A 276 -18.35 -2.02 5.91
CA TYR A 276 -17.33 -0.98 6.17
C TYR A 276 -16.88 -0.30 4.86
N ILE A 277 -16.60 -1.07 3.82
CA ILE A 277 -16.21 -0.53 2.51
C ILE A 277 -17.36 0.30 1.91
N VAL A 278 -18.59 -0.22 1.96
CA VAL A 278 -19.77 0.49 1.46
C VAL A 278 -19.95 1.82 2.19
N ILE A 279 -19.86 1.84 3.53
CA ILE A 279 -19.96 3.06 4.33
C ILE A 279 -18.91 4.09 3.92
N LEU A 280 -17.67 3.68 3.72
CA LEU A 280 -16.59 4.60 3.31
C LEU A 280 -16.77 5.15 1.89
N CYS A 281 -17.39 4.38 0.99
CA CYS A 281 -17.65 4.82 -0.38
C CYS A 281 -18.94 5.64 -0.54
N LEU A 282 -19.89 5.50 0.39
CA LEU A 282 -21.23 6.08 0.28
C LEU A 282 -21.25 7.62 0.09
N PRO A 283 -20.39 8.41 0.78
CA PRO A 283 -20.34 9.86 0.61
C PRO A 283 -19.98 10.32 -0.81
N ALA A 284 -19.34 9.47 -1.63
CA ALA A 284 -18.98 9.79 -3.00
C ALA A 284 -20.19 9.77 -3.97
N PHE A 285 -21.31 9.15 -3.57
CA PHE A 285 -22.48 8.93 -4.41
C PHE A 285 -23.74 9.64 -3.91
N LEU A 286 -23.74 10.09 -2.66
CA LEU A 286 -24.87 10.73 -2.03
C LEU A 286 -24.63 12.23 -1.85
N SER A 287 -25.72 13.01 -1.74
CA SER A 287 -25.62 14.43 -1.43
C SER A 287 -24.94 14.67 -0.09
N LYS A 288 -24.01 15.64 -0.06
CA LYS A 288 -23.28 16.05 1.15
C LYS A 288 -24.18 16.60 2.27
N GLU A 289 -25.41 17.02 1.94
CA GLU A 289 -26.38 17.57 2.87
C GLU A 289 -27.16 16.49 3.64
N LEU A 290 -27.12 15.23 3.21
CA LEU A 290 -27.80 14.16 3.88
C LEU A 290 -27.25 13.93 5.30
N PRO A 291 -28.11 13.85 6.33
CA PRO A 291 -27.67 13.63 7.72
C PRO A 291 -26.78 12.40 7.89
N LEU A 292 -27.04 11.35 7.10
CA LEU A 292 -26.21 10.13 7.08
C LEU A 292 -24.81 10.42 6.57
N VAL A 293 -24.67 11.19 5.48
CA VAL A 293 -23.36 11.54 4.89
C VAL A 293 -22.59 12.46 5.85
N ILE A 294 -23.26 13.42 6.46
CA ILE A 294 -22.65 14.30 7.48
C ILE A 294 -22.14 13.46 8.66
N PHE A 295 -22.91 12.47 9.13
CA PHE A 295 -22.50 11.58 10.22
C PHE A 295 -21.31 10.70 9.82
N ILE A 296 -21.31 10.13 8.60
CA ILE A 296 -20.20 9.32 8.10
C ILE A 296 -18.91 10.15 8.04
N ASN A 297 -18.99 11.36 7.48
CA ASN A 297 -17.83 12.26 7.35
C ASN A 297 -17.34 12.77 8.70
N LYS A 298 -18.23 12.98 9.67
CA LYS A 298 -17.87 13.40 11.04
C LYS A 298 -17.00 12.37 11.74
N LEU A 299 -17.29 11.08 11.60
CA LEU A 299 -16.49 10.00 12.16
C LEU A 299 -15.21 9.77 11.35
N GLY A 300 -15.26 9.98 10.04
CA GLY A 300 -14.17 9.72 9.12
C GLY A 300 -13.71 8.25 9.13
N ILE A 301 -12.62 7.97 8.41
CA ILE A 301 -12.08 6.61 8.30
C ILE A 301 -11.65 6.07 9.67
N ILE A 302 -11.02 6.89 10.51
CA ILE A 302 -10.53 6.48 11.84
C ILE A 302 -11.69 6.03 12.73
N GLY A 303 -12.75 6.84 12.83
CA GLY A 303 -13.91 6.52 13.68
C GLY A 303 -14.58 5.22 13.26
N TRP A 304 -14.81 5.03 11.95
CA TRP A 304 -15.37 3.79 11.43
C TRP A 304 -14.45 2.59 11.63
N THR A 305 -13.14 2.76 11.52
CA THR A 305 -12.15 1.72 11.80
C THR A 305 -12.21 1.29 13.27
N ILE A 306 -12.26 2.25 14.18
CA ILE A 306 -12.37 1.97 15.64
C ILE A 306 -13.68 1.24 15.96
N ILE A 307 -14.81 1.68 15.40
CA ILE A 307 -16.10 1.00 15.57
C ILE A 307 -16.01 -0.44 15.10
N TYR A 308 -15.46 -0.66 13.90
CA TYR A 308 -15.30 -1.99 13.33
C TYR A 308 -14.45 -2.90 14.24
N MET A 309 -13.28 -2.41 14.67
CA MET A 309 -12.41 -3.17 15.58
C MET A 309 -13.09 -3.45 16.92
N SER A 310 -13.85 -2.49 17.46
CA SER A 310 -14.56 -2.61 18.73
C SER A 310 -15.60 -3.73 18.73
N ILE A 311 -16.28 -3.95 17.60
CA ILE A 311 -17.23 -5.07 17.48
C ILE A 311 -16.53 -6.41 17.76
N PHE A 312 -15.32 -6.61 17.24
CA PHE A 312 -14.58 -7.86 17.44
C PHE A 312 -13.88 -7.95 18.79
N VAL A 313 -13.60 -6.84 19.45
CA VAL A 313 -13.15 -6.83 20.85
C VAL A 313 -14.27 -7.21 21.81
N LEU A 314 -15.48 -6.72 21.55
CA LEU A 314 -16.66 -7.05 22.34
C LEU A 314 -17.16 -8.49 22.10
N TRP A 315 -16.89 -9.03 20.92
CA TRP A 315 -17.19 -10.44 20.65
C TRP A 315 -16.23 -11.35 21.39
N ARG A 316 -16.76 -12.13 22.32
CA ARG A 316 -15.98 -13.07 23.14
C ARG A 316 -16.18 -14.49 22.64
N ASP A 317 -15.09 -15.27 22.66
CA ASP A 317 -15.14 -16.72 22.47
C ASP A 317 -15.62 -17.45 23.71
N GLU A 318 -15.68 -18.79 23.64
CA GLU A 318 -16.11 -19.64 24.76
C GLU A 318 -15.15 -19.57 25.96
N GLU A 319 -13.90 -19.15 25.77
CA GLU A 319 -12.89 -18.94 26.80
C GLU A 319 -12.91 -17.51 27.37
N GLY A 320 -13.83 -16.65 26.91
CA GLY A 320 -13.94 -15.23 27.29
C GLY A 320 -12.88 -14.32 26.67
N LYS A 321 -12.07 -14.80 25.70
CA LYS A 321 -11.08 -14.00 25.00
C LYS A 321 -11.75 -13.18 23.87
N PRO A 322 -11.25 -11.96 23.59
CA PRO A 322 -11.77 -11.17 22.47
C PRO A 322 -11.43 -11.84 21.14
N ALA A 323 -12.37 -11.81 20.20
CA ALA A 323 -12.14 -12.32 18.85
C ALA A 323 -10.96 -11.62 18.16
N MET A 324 -10.81 -10.31 18.40
CA MET A 324 -9.65 -9.53 17.96
C MET A 324 -8.84 -9.02 19.16
N ASN A 325 -7.55 -9.35 19.19
CA ASN A 325 -6.62 -8.87 20.22
C ASN A 325 -5.97 -7.57 19.73
N LEU A 326 -6.43 -6.41 20.23
CA LEU A 326 -5.92 -5.12 19.82
C LEU A 326 -4.42 -4.92 20.08
N PRO A 327 -3.87 -5.21 21.30
CA PRO A 327 -2.44 -5.10 21.54
C PRO A 327 -1.61 -5.86 20.50
N ARG A 328 -2.02 -7.08 20.14
CA ARG A 328 -1.36 -7.88 19.11
C ARG A 328 -1.53 -7.26 17.70
N ALA A 329 -2.70 -6.73 17.37
CA ALA A 329 -2.94 -6.08 16.10
C ALA A 329 -2.04 -4.83 15.95
N PHE A 330 -1.96 -3.99 16.99
CA PHE A 330 -1.10 -2.80 17.01
C PHE A 330 0.40 -3.14 17.02
N SER A 331 0.83 -4.25 17.62
CA SER A 331 2.25 -4.67 17.58
C SER A 331 2.72 -5.07 16.17
N LYS A 332 1.80 -5.38 15.24
CA LYS A 332 2.09 -5.74 13.85
C LYS A 332 2.17 -4.53 12.90
N ILE A 333 2.01 -3.32 13.41
CA ILE A 333 2.17 -2.09 12.61
C ILE A 333 3.59 -2.05 12.01
N GLN A 334 3.66 -1.70 10.75
CA GLN A 334 4.94 -1.54 10.03
C GLN A 334 5.59 -0.19 10.36
N TRP A 335 6.18 -0.07 11.55
CA TRP A 335 6.84 1.15 12.03
C TRP A 335 7.86 1.74 11.06
N PRO A 336 8.65 0.95 10.28
CA PRO A 336 9.54 1.52 9.27
C PRO A 336 8.82 2.40 8.25
N MET A 337 7.66 1.96 7.75
CA MET A 337 6.84 2.74 6.83
C MET A 337 6.22 3.97 7.50
N MET A 338 5.82 3.85 8.79
CA MET A 338 5.29 4.97 9.55
C MET A 338 6.33 6.07 9.74
N MET A 339 7.56 5.71 10.11
CA MET A 339 8.64 6.68 10.31
C MET A 339 9.09 7.31 9.00
N LEU A 340 9.16 6.52 7.91
CA LEU A 340 9.41 7.05 6.58
C LEU A 340 8.37 8.11 6.19
N TYR A 341 7.09 7.78 6.34
CA TYR A 341 6.03 8.75 6.06
C TYR A 341 6.09 9.95 6.99
N GLY A 342 6.31 9.71 8.29
CA GLY A 342 6.39 10.75 9.30
C GLY A 342 7.42 11.83 8.96
N ILE A 343 8.64 11.44 8.56
CA ILE A 343 9.68 12.40 8.20
C ILE A 343 9.44 13.10 6.86
N THR A 344 8.75 12.44 5.92
CA THR A 344 8.46 13.09 4.62
C THR A 344 7.52 14.28 4.76
N ILE A 345 6.73 14.36 5.84
CA ILE A 345 5.82 15.46 6.12
C ILE A 345 6.59 16.76 6.43
N PRO A 346 7.37 16.84 7.51
CA PRO A 346 8.13 18.06 7.82
C PRO A 346 9.20 18.35 6.77
N LEU A 347 9.81 17.34 6.15
CA LEU A 347 10.75 17.54 5.05
C LEU A 347 10.08 18.18 3.84
N GLY A 348 8.88 17.71 3.45
CA GLY A 348 8.12 18.26 2.33
C GLY A 348 7.71 19.71 2.59
N GLU A 349 7.30 20.04 3.83
CA GLU A 349 6.99 21.40 4.24
C GLU A 349 8.23 22.28 4.23
N ALA A 350 9.36 21.77 4.73
CA ALA A 350 10.64 22.47 4.70
C ALA A 350 11.08 22.78 3.25
N LEU A 351 11.02 21.79 2.35
CA LEU A 351 11.37 21.98 0.92
C LEU A 351 10.43 22.95 0.19
N SER A 352 9.18 23.04 0.62
CA SER A 352 8.17 23.95 0.05
C SER A 352 8.23 25.36 0.63
N ASN A 353 9.00 25.57 1.69
CA ASN A 353 9.15 26.87 2.32
C ASN A 353 9.86 27.85 1.37
N ALA A 354 9.32 29.07 1.26
CA ALA A 354 9.86 30.11 0.38
C ALA A 354 11.31 30.50 0.76
N ASP A 355 11.63 30.48 2.07
CA ASP A 355 12.98 30.81 2.57
C ASP A 355 14.04 29.77 2.17
N VAL A 356 13.61 28.59 1.74
CA VAL A 356 14.47 27.47 1.26
C VAL A 356 14.73 27.57 -0.23
N GLY A 357 13.74 28.01 -1.02
CA GLY A 357 13.84 28.28 -2.45
C GLY A 357 13.99 27.06 -3.36
N VAL A 358 13.92 25.83 -2.83
CA VAL A 358 14.08 24.58 -3.62
C VAL A 358 12.92 24.41 -4.59
N MET A 359 11.68 24.49 -4.11
CA MET A 359 10.50 24.33 -4.99
C MET A 359 10.39 25.43 -6.03
N THR A 360 10.74 26.65 -5.70
CA THR A 360 10.77 27.78 -6.62
C THR A 360 11.79 27.56 -7.75
N THR A 361 12.96 27.02 -7.42
CA THR A 361 14.00 26.66 -8.41
C THR A 361 13.51 25.55 -9.33
N LEU A 362 12.93 24.48 -8.76
CA LEU A 362 12.38 23.37 -9.55
C LEU A 362 11.24 23.80 -10.46
N ALA A 363 10.31 24.62 -9.94
CA ALA A 363 9.22 25.20 -10.74
C ALA A 363 9.77 26.02 -11.90
N GLY A 364 10.79 26.84 -11.66
CA GLY A 364 11.45 27.63 -12.72
C GLY A 364 12.07 26.78 -13.83
N TRP A 365 12.49 25.55 -13.56
CA TRP A 365 13.00 24.63 -14.59
C TRP A 365 11.89 23.88 -15.32
N VAL A 366 10.83 23.51 -14.62
CA VAL A 366 9.75 22.66 -15.17
C VAL A 366 8.72 23.50 -15.95
N THR A 367 8.35 24.69 -15.47
CA THR A 367 7.35 25.55 -16.12
C THR A 367 7.65 25.82 -17.59
N PRO A 368 8.88 26.20 -18.02
CA PRO A 368 9.17 26.45 -19.43
C PRO A 368 9.03 25.19 -20.32
N VAL A 369 9.18 24.00 -19.74
CA VAL A 369 8.99 22.73 -20.46
C VAL A 369 7.50 22.43 -20.61
N LEU A 370 6.72 22.65 -19.55
CA LEU A 370 5.27 22.46 -19.56
C LEU A 370 4.58 23.45 -20.50
N ASP A 371 5.00 24.70 -20.50
CA ASP A 371 4.47 25.74 -21.40
C ASP A 371 4.68 25.39 -22.89
N LYS A 372 5.80 24.73 -23.22
CA LYS A 372 6.09 24.25 -24.59
C LYS A 372 5.27 23.00 -24.95
N LEU A 373 4.84 22.20 -24.00
CA LEU A 373 4.04 20.99 -24.24
C LEU A 373 2.56 21.31 -24.48
N GLY A 374 2.11 22.52 -24.15
CA GLY A 374 0.70 22.94 -24.25
C GLY A 374 -0.20 22.26 -23.24
N VAL A 375 -1.40 22.80 -23.05
CA VAL A 375 -2.41 22.35 -22.05
C VAL A 375 -2.92 20.91 -22.27
N VAL A 376 -2.44 20.19 -23.27
CA VAL A 376 -2.85 18.82 -23.62
C VAL A 376 -2.14 17.75 -22.74
N GLY A 377 -1.27 18.16 -21.84
CA GLY A 377 -0.49 17.25 -20.98
C GLY A 377 -0.81 17.33 -19.49
N ILE A 378 -1.89 17.98 -19.08
CA ILE A 378 -2.33 18.04 -17.67
C ILE A 378 -3.65 17.29 -17.50
#